data_75cd73fb2f04bfbc9f2298d7f79839c9
#
_entry.id   75cd73fb2f04bfbc9f2298d7f79839c9
#
_cell.length_a   1.000
_cell.length_b   1.000
_cell.length_c   1.000
_cell.angle_alpha   90.00
_cell.angle_beta   90.00
_cell.angle_gamma   90.00
#
_symmetry.space_group_name_H-M   'P 1'
#
loop_
_entity.id
_entity.type
_entity.pdbx_description
1 polymer ?
#
loop_
_entity_poly.entity_id
_entity_poly.type
_entity_poly.pdbx_seq_one_letter_code
_entity_poly.pdbx_strand_id
1 'polypeptide(L)'
;TQSVPDTLPVTPAELISAVGDTAFIDVSLENGIMQISAANENGIYSASGDAADFAPLFSKKIICHDAKKLYSVLAPFGISANVEFDVMLAAYLLNPGDGSYPTGRIAAHFDPSLPNTAPDAWLIYKLYPILAEKLEAEGMTKLLHEIEIPLSAVLSEMERDGIMLDTAGL
;
A
#
# COMPACT_ATOMS: atom_id res chain seq x y z
N THR A 1 15.27 18.79 0.17
CA THR A 1 15.01 17.34 -0.05
C THR A 1 15.15 16.58 1.26
N GLN A 2 14.18 15.75 1.57
CA GLN A 2 14.21 14.97 2.80
C GLN A 2 15.19 13.80 2.69
N SER A 3 15.84 13.47 3.81
CA SER A 3 16.78 12.37 3.87
C SER A 3 16.02 11.04 4.02
N VAL A 4 16.43 10.03 3.25
CA VAL A 4 15.82 8.70 3.28
C VAL A 4 16.70 7.79 4.14
N PRO A 5 16.14 7.12 5.17
CA PRO A 5 16.95 6.17 5.95
C PRO A 5 17.34 4.95 5.12
N ASP A 6 18.41 4.28 5.53
CA ASP A 6 18.79 3.01 4.93
C ASP A 6 17.77 1.93 5.29
N THR A 7 17.55 0.99 4.37
CA THR A 7 16.68 -0.16 4.62
C THR A 7 17.43 -1.19 5.45
N LEU A 8 16.85 -1.60 6.57
CA LEU A 8 17.41 -2.61 7.45
C LEU A 8 16.79 -3.98 7.16
N PRO A 9 17.58 -4.95 6.66
CA PRO A 9 17.07 -6.33 6.52
C PRO A 9 16.84 -6.97 7.87
N VAL A 10 15.67 -7.58 8.04
CA VAL A 10 15.27 -8.23 9.30
C VAL A 10 14.53 -9.52 8.99
N THR A 11 14.22 -10.31 10.02
CA THR A 11 13.35 -11.49 9.87
C THR A 11 11.88 -11.06 9.79
N PRO A 12 10.99 -11.92 9.26
CA PRO A 12 9.56 -11.62 9.29
C PRO A 12 9.04 -11.27 10.70
N ALA A 13 9.44 -12.03 11.71
CA ALA A 13 9.01 -11.75 13.08
C ALA A 13 9.51 -10.39 13.59
N GLU A 14 10.75 -10.05 13.26
CA GLU A 14 11.32 -8.75 13.62
C GLU A 14 10.60 -7.60 12.93
N LEU A 15 10.25 -7.77 11.65
CA LEU A 15 9.50 -6.75 10.93
C LEU A 15 8.13 -6.54 11.56
N ILE A 16 7.42 -7.61 11.86
CA ILE A 16 6.09 -7.54 12.50
C ILE A 16 6.19 -6.82 13.84
N SER A 17 7.24 -7.09 14.62
CA SER A 17 7.45 -6.43 15.90
C SER A 17 7.84 -4.96 15.77
N ALA A 18 8.56 -4.62 14.70
CA ALA A 18 9.04 -3.24 14.49
C ALA A 18 7.92 -2.30 14.09
N VAL A 19 6.90 -2.80 13.37
CA VAL A 19 5.75 -1.97 13.00
C VAL A 19 4.73 -2.00 14.13
N GLY A 20 4.08 -0.87 14.38
CA GLY A 20 3.07 -0.78 15.42
C GLY A 20 1.73 -1.35 14.98
N ASP A 21 0.65 -0.75 15.43
CA ASP A 21 -0.70 -1.19 15.09
C ASP A 21 -1.08 -0.87 13.65
N THR A 22 -0.40 0.10 13.05
CA THR A 22 -0.60 0.50 11.65
C THR A 22 0.67 0.21 10.86
N ALA A 23 0.54 -0.57 9.79
CA ALA A 23 1.67 -1.00 8.97
C ALA A 23 1.63 -0.31 7.60
N PHE A 24 2.67 0.45 7.29
CA PHE A 24 2.87 1.10 5.99
C PHE A 24 3.79 0.19 5.18
N ILE A 25 3.22 -0.57 4.25
CA ILE A 25 3.93 -1.69 3.64
C ILE A 25 3.84 -1.70 2.11
N ASP A 26 4.85 -2.34 1.53
CA ASP A 26 4.88 -2.73 0.13
C ASP A 26 5.17 -4.22 0.07
N VAL A 27 4.37 -4.97 -0.70
CA VAL A 27 4.41 -6.43 -0.73
C VAL A 27 4.62 -6.89 -2.17
N SER A 28 5.52 -7.84 -2.38
CA SER A 28 5.71 -8.49 -3.67
C SER A 28 6.01 -9.97 -3.47
N LEU A 29 5.84 -10.73 -4.55
CA LEU A 29 6.23 -12.15 -4.60
C LEU A 29 7.33 -12.31 -5.62
N GLU A 30 8.37 -13.05 -5.25
CA GLU A 30 9.47 -13.39 -6.13
C GLU A 30 9.76 -14.89 -5.96
N ASN A 31 9.50 -15.67 -7.01
CA ASN A 31 9.69 -17.12 -7.00
C ASN A 31 8.94 -17.81 -5.83
N GLY A 32 7.74 -17.33 -5.52
CA GLY A 32 6.92 -17.88 -4.44
C GLY A 32 7.30 -17.39 -3.04
N ILE A 33 8.36 -16.60 -2.93
CA ILE A 33 8.81 -16.03 -1.66
C ILE A 33 8.22 -14.63 -1.52
N MET A 34 7.62 -14.36 -0.38
CA MET A 34 7.03 -13.06 -0.10
C MET A 34 8.11 -12.09 0.38
N GLN A 35 8.16 -10.92 -0.28
CA GLN A 35 9.06 -9.83 0.07
C GLN A 35 8.21 -8.69 0.62
N ILE A 36 8.51 -8.25 1.84
CA ILE A 36 7.78 -7.15 2.45
C ILE A 36 8.75 -6.08 2.91
N SER A 37 8.46 -4.83 2.56
CA SER A 37 9.12 -3.66 3.11
C SER A 37 8.10 -2.88 3.92
N ALA A 38 8.55 -2.34 5.05
CA ALA A 38 7.72 -1.53 5.92
C ALA A 38 8.49 -0.30 6.38
N ALA A 39 7.78 0.80 6.60
CA ALA A 39 8.40 2.04 7.07
C ALA A 39 7.59 2.63 8.21
N ASN A 40 8.27 3.28 9.12
CA ASN A 40 7.65 4.05 10.21
C ASN A 40 8.63 5.14 10.65
N GLU A 41 8.33 5.79 11.77
CA GLU A 41 9.16 6.86 12.32
C GLU A 41 10.58 6.41 12.68
N ASN A 42 10.80 5.12 12.88
CA ASN A 42 12.09 4.57 13.26
C ASN A 42 12.97 4.15 12.07
N GLY A 43 12.39 4.00 10.88
CA GLY A 43 13.16 3.64 9.70
C GLY A 43 12.41 2.77 8.71
N ILE A 44 13.18 2.09 7.86
CA ILE A 44 12.67 1.21 6.82
C ILE A 44 13.20 -0.20 7.09
N TYR A 45 12.31 -1.18 7.03
CA TYR A 45 12.65 -2.58 7.28
C TYR A 45 12.26 -3.43 6.08
N SER A 46 13.07 -4.44 5.76
CA SER A 46 12.72 -5.40 4.72
C SER A 46 12.89 -6.83 5.25
N ALA A 47 11.99 -7.70 4.84
CA ALA A 47 12.04 -9.11 5.22
C ALA A 47 11.53 -9.98 4.08
N SER A 48 12.02 -11.20 4.01
CA SER A 48 11.62 -12.21 3.04
C SER A 48 11.24 -13.47 3.79
N GLY A 49 10.24 -14.19 3.30
CA GLY A 49 9.84 -15.44 3.91
C GLY A 49 8.60 -16.02 3.25
N ASP A 50 8.10 -17.09 3.84
CA ASP A 50 6.84 -17.68 3.40
C ASP A 50 5.68 -16.78 3.82
N ALA A 51 4.59 -16.83 3.06
CA ALA A 51 3.41 -16.02 3.38
C ALA A 51 2.91 -16.27 4.81
N ALA A 52 2.97 -17.52 5.28
CA ALA A 52 2.53 -17.88 6.63
C ALA A 52 3.31 -17.14 7.72
N ASP A 53 4.59 -16.83 7.47
CA ASP A 53 5.42 -16.11 8.44
C ASP A 53 4.97 -14.66 8.62
N PHE A 54 4.27 -14.11 7.63
CA PHE A 54 3.78 -12.73 7.65
C PHE A 54 2.30 -12.61 8.02
N ALA A 55 1.60 -13.72 8.21
CA ALA A 55 0.14 -13.68 8.43
C ALA A 55 -0.28 -12.71 9.55
N PRO A 56 0.40 -12.64 10.70
CA PRO A 56 0.01 -11.69 11.76
C PRO A 56 0.11 -10.22 11.36
N LEU A 57 0.98 -9.91 10.39
CA LEU A 57 1.12 -8.53 9.91
C LEU A 57 -0.18 -8.01 9.31
N PHE A 58 -0.89 -8.87 8.57
CA PHE A 58 -2.06 -8.46 7.79
C PHE A 58 -3.33 -8.30 8.62
N SER A 59 -3.32 -8.67 9.90
CA SER A 59 -4.41 -8.36 10.83
C SER A 59 -4.30 -6.94 11.39
N LYS A 60 -3.15 -6.29 11.24
CA LYS A 60 -2.95 -4.89 11.62
C LYS A 60 -3.70 -3.99 10.62
N LYS A 61 -3.81 -2.70 10.95
CA LYS A 61 -4.29 -1.71 9.98
C LYS A 61 -3.23 -1.53 8.91
N ILE A 62 -3.60 -1.77 7.66
CA ILE A 62 -2.65 -1.74 6.53
C ILE A 62 -2.84 -0.46 5.73
N ILE A 63 -1.75 0.26 5.51
CA ILE A 63 -1.68 1.37 4.58
C ILE A 63 -0.78 0.91 3.43
N CYS A 64 -1.31 0.92 2.23
CA CYS A 64 -0.61 0.37 1.07
C CYS A 64 -0.77 1.25 -0.16
N HIS A 65 -0.14 0.83 -1.23
CA HIS A 65 -0.31 1.37 -2.58
C HIS A 65 -0.89 0.24 -3.42
N ASP A 66 -2.09 0.44 -3.96
CA ASP A 66 -2.79 -0.55 -4.80
C ASP A 66 -3.32 -1.74 -4.00
N ALA A 67 -4.40 -1.51 -3.28
CA ALA A 67 -5.08 -2.53 -2.48
C ALA A 67 -5.54 -3.73 -3.32
N LYS A 68 -5.99 -3.50 -4.56
CA LYS A 68 -6.44 -4.58 -5.45
C LYS A 68 -5.31 -5.58 -5.69
N LYS A 69 -4.11 -5.09 -5.96
CA LYS A 69 -2.92 -5.94 -6.15
C LYS A 69 -2.58 -6.68 -4.86
N LEU A 70 -2.66 -6.01 -3.71
CA LEU A 70 -2.37 -6.64 -2.42
C LEU A 70 -3.32 -7.81 -2.15
N TYR A 71 -4.61 -7.61 -2.35
CA TYR A 71 -5.59 -8.69 -2.17
C TYR A 71 -5.28 -9.86 -3.10
N SER A 72 -4.91 -9.58 -4.35
CA SER A 72 -4.58 -10.62 -5.34
C SER A 72 -3.33 -11.40 -4.97
N VAL A 73 -2.32 -10.73 -4.42
CA VAL A 73 -1.08 -11.37 -3.97
C VAL A 73 -1.36 -12.31 -2.78
N LEU A 74 -2.22 -11.91 -1.87
CA LEU A 74 -2.50 -12.65 -0.64
C LEU A 74 -3.52 -13.78 -0.81
N ALA A 75 -4.38 -13.70 -1.81
CA ALA A 75 -5.48 -14.65 -2.00
C ALA A 75 -5.05 -16.11 -2.11
N PRO A 76 -3.98 -16.46 -2.88
CA PRO A 76 -3.56 -17.86 -2.97
C PRO A 76 -3.14 -18.46 -1.64
N PHE A 77 -2.80 -17.64 -0.66
CA PHE A 77 -2.36 -18.08 0.66
C PHE A 77 -3.49 -18.05 1.69
N GLY A 78 -4.71 -17.68 1.27
CA GLY A 78 -5.84 -17.58 2.19
C GLY A 78 -5.72 -16.46 3.20
N ILE A 79 -4.92 -15.44 2.92
CA ILE A 79 -4.70 -14.31 3.83
C ILE A 79 -5.58 -13.14 3.41
N SER A 80 -6.28 -12.55 4.38
CA SER A 80 -7.05 -11.33 4.20
C SER A 80 -6.31 -10.16 4.83
N ALA A 81 -6.28 -9.02 4.15
CA ALA A 81 -5.66 -7.81 4.67
C ALA A 81 -6.72 -6.81 5.11
N ASN A 82 -6.48 -6.16 6.24
CA ASN A 82 -7.33 -5.08 6.74
C ASN A 82 -6.80 -3.74 6.20
N VAL A 83 -7.15 -3.41 4.95
CA VAL A 83 -6.67 -2.19 4.32
C VAL A 83 -7.45 -0.99 4.83
N GLU A 84 -6.75 -0.11 5.53
CA GLU A 84 -7.31 1.11 6.08
C GLU A 84 -7.19 2.28 5.10
N PHE A 85 -6.14 2.27 4.26
CA PHE A 85 -5.89 3.37 3.34
C PHE A 85 -5.04 2.89 2.16
N ASP A 86 -5.36 3.38 0.97
CA ASP A 86 -4.63 3.07 -0.27
C ASP A 86 -4.18 4.39 -0.88
N VAL A 87 -2.87 4.64 -0.89
CA VAL A 87 -2.33 5.91 -1.39
C VAL A 87 -2.55 6.09 -2.89
N MET A 88 -2.62 4.98 -3.65
CA MET A 88 -2.89 5.06 -5.09
C MET A 88 -4.33 5.55 -5.34
N LEU A 89 -5.31 4.97 -4.66
CA LEU A 89 -6.71 5.38 -4.79
C LEU A 89 -6.92 6.81 -4.29
N ALA A 90 -6.27 7.16 -3.19
CA ALA A 90 -6.35 8.52 -2.65
C ALA A 90 -5.82 9.54 -3.66
N ALA A 91 -4.67 9.26 -4.27
CA ALA A 91 -4.08 10.12 -5.29
C ALA A 91 -4.98 10.24 -6.51
N TYR A 92 -5.60 9.14 -6.93
CA TYR A 92 -6.55 9.15 -8.05
C TYR A 92 -7.75 10.05 -7.74
N LEU A 93 -8.33 9.94 -6.54
CA LEU A 93 -9.47 10.77 -6.16
C LEU A 93 -9.13 12.25 -6.12
N LEU A 94 -7.93 12.58 -5.66
CA LEU A 94 -7.48 13.97 -5.54
C LEU A 94 -6.99 14.57 -6.86
N ASN A 95 -6.48 13.74 -7.76
CA ASN A 95 -5.89 14.17 -9.03
C ASN A 95 -6.24 13.18 -10.13
N PRO A 96 -7.52 13.09 -10.54
CA PRO A 96 -7.91 12.18 -11.60
C PRO A 96 -7.33 12.62 -12.95
N GLY A 97 -7.13 11.67 -13.86
CA GLY A 97 -6.67 11.97 -15.20
C GLY A 97 -5.17 11.89 -15.41
N ASP A 98 -4.40 11.52 -14.39
CA ASP A 98 -2.95 11.41 -14.51
C ASP A 98 -2.50 10.11 -15.23
N GLY A 99 -3.41 9.18 -15.43
CA GLY A 99 -3.17 7.94 -16.17
C GLY A 99 -2.58 6.82 -15.35
N SER A 100 -1.60 7.10 -14.50
CA SER A 100 -1.02 6.13 -13.57
C SER A 100 -0.53 6.84 -12.32
N TYR A 101 -0.41 6.08 -11.23
CA TYR A 101 -0.14 6.65 -9.91
C TYR A 101 0.92 5.84 -9.14
N PRO A 102 2.13 5.65 -9.69
CA PRO A 102 3.21 5.04 -8.90
C PRO A 102 3.62 5.98 -7.76
N THR A 103 4.15 5.42 -6.70
CA THR A 103 4.50 6.18 -5.48
C THR A 103 5.38 7.38 -5.75
N GLY A 104 6.40 7.22 -6.62
CA GLY A 104 7.29 8.33 -6.97
C GLY A 104 6.57 9.48 -7.67
N ARG A 105 5.60 9.17 -8.53
CA ARG A 105 4.82 10.19 -9.23
C ARG A 105 3.86 10.90 -8.27
N ILE A 106 3.26 10.16 -7.36
CA ILE A 106 2.41 10.73 -6.31
C ILE A 106 3.24 11.71 -5.46
N ALA A 107 4.44 11.29 -5.05
CA ALA A 107 5.34 12.13 -4.28
C ALA A 107 5.69 13.42 -5.03
N ALA A 108 6.05 13.31 -6.31
CA ALA A 108 6.40 14.47 -7.11
C ALA A 108 5.27 15.49 -7.21
N HIS A 109 4.02 15.00 -7.22
CA HIS A 109 2.86 15.87 -7.32
C HIS A 109 2.47 16.49 -5.98
N PHE A 110 2.44 15.70 -4.90
CA PHE A 110 1.89 16.14 -3.61
C PHE A 110 2.93 16.68 -2.63
N ASP A 111 4.18 16.21 -2.70
CA ASP A 111 5.26 16.69 -1.86
C ASP A 111 6.61 16.54 -2.58
N PRO A 112 6.97 17.54 -3.41
CA PRO A 112 8.24 17.48 -4.16
C PRO A 112 9.50 17.45 -3.29
N SER A 113 9.40 17.70 -1.99
CA SER A 113 10.54 17.57 -1.09
C SER A 113 10.93 16.12 -0.84
N LEU A 114 10.03 15.17 -1.16
CA LEU A 114 10.31 13.74 -1.05
C LEU A 114 11.10 13.27 -2.27
N PRO A 115 12.23 12.55 -2.08
CA PRO A 115 12.92 11.95 -3.21
C PRO A 115 12.01 10.91 -3.89
N ASN A 116 11.67 11.14 -5.16
CA ASN A 116 10.71 10.30 -5.87
C ASN A 116 11.23 8.91 -6.21
N THR A 117 12.52 8.67 -5.96
CA THR A 117 13.15 7.35 -6.14
C THR A 117 13.32 6.61 -4.82
N ALA A 118 12.83 7.14 -3.71
CA ALA A 118 12.89 6.48 -2.42
C ALA A 118 12.08 5.17 -2.42
N PRO A 119 12.37 4.22 -1.51
CA PRO A 119 11.61 2.98 -1.41
C PRO A 119 10.11 3.24 -1.26
N ASP A 120 9.31 2.40 -1.91
CA ASP A 120 7.85 2.57 -1.93
C ASP A 120 7.23 2.61 -0.53
N ALA A 121 7.66 1.73 0.37
CA ALA A 121 7.12 1.71 1.73
C ALA A 121 7.36 3.03 2.46
N TRP A 122 8.52 3.65 2.27
CA TRP A 122 8.83 4.94 2.89
C TRP A 122 7.98 6.05 2.30
N LEU A 123 7.80 6.04 0.97
CA LEU A 123 6.94 7.03 0.31
C LEU A 123 5.48 6.86 0.76
N ILE A 124 5.00 5.62 0.89
CA ILE A 124 3.65 5.35 1.41
C ILE A 124 3.50 5.96 2.82
N TYR A 125 4.48 5.73 3.68
CA TYR A 125 4.49 6.26 5.04
C TYR A 125 4.45 7.80 5.04
N LYS A 126 5.27 8.43 4.19
CA LYS A 126 5.34 9.91 4.12
C LYS A 126 4.11 10.53 3.48
N LEU A 127 3.55 9.88 2.48
CA LEU A 127 2.40 10.40 1.73
C LEU A 127 1.08 10.25 2.48
N TYR A 128 0.96 9.25 3.33
CA TYR A 128 -0.30 8.97 4.01
C TYR A 128 -0.89 10.20 4.72
N PRO A 129 -0.17 10.90 5.62
CA PRO A 129 -0.77 12.05 6.31
C PRO A 129 -1.14 13.18 5.37
N ILE A 130 -0.37 13.40 4.32
CA ILE A 130 -0.62 14.44 3.33
C ILE A 130 -1.92 14.16 2.57
N LEU A 131 -2.05 12.93 2.06
CA LEU A 131 -3.23 12.53 1.28
C LEU A 131 -4.47 12.44 2.15
N ALA A 132 -4.34 11.91 3.37
CA ALA A 132 -5.45 11.80 4.30
C ALA A 132 -6.03 13.17 4.64
N GLU A 133 -5.17 14.15 4.90
CA GLU A 133 -5.58 15.52 5.18
C GLU A 133 -6.30 16.16 4.00
N LYS A 134 -5.76 15.97 2.79
CA LYS A 134 -6.37 16.52 1.58
C LYS A 134 -7.73 15.88 1.28
N LEU A 135 -7.86 14.57 1.46
CA LEU A 135 -9.15 13.89 1.29
C LEU A 135 -10.20 14.42 2.27
N GLU A 136 -9.80 14.63 3.51
CA GLU A 136 -10.72 15.18 4.51
C GLU A 136 -11.16 16.58 4.13
N ALA A 137 -10.23 17.43 3.69
CA ALA A 137 -10.52 18.79 3.26
C ALA A 137 -11.48 18.82 2.06
N GLU A 138 -11.38 17.84 1.16
CA GLU A 138 -12.24 17.74 -0.03
C GLU A 138 -13.53 16.94 0.23
N GLY A 139 -13.73 16.42 1.44
CA GLY A 139 -14.92 15.62 1.78
C GLY A 139 -14.94 14.26 1.13
N MET A 140 -13.80 13.68 0.80
CA MET A 140 -13.69 12.39 0.08
C MET A 140 -13.25 11.21 0.94
N THR A 141 -13.06 11.40 2.25
CA THR A 141 -12.60 10.33 3.13
C THR A 141 -13.55 9.14 3.14
N LYS A 142 -14.86 9.38 3.22
CA LYS A 142 -15.86 8.33 3.18
C LYS A 142 -15.90 7.60 1.85
N LEU A 143 -15.72 8.34 0.74
CA LEU A 143 -15.68 7.75 -0.59
C LEU A 143 -14.55 6.73 -0.69
N LEU A 144 -13.38 7.06 -0.17
CA LEU A 144 -12.25 6.13 -0.16
C LEU A 144 -12.56 4.88 0.67
N HIS A 145 -12.99 5.06 1.92
CA HIS A 145 -13.15 3.95 2.86
C HIS A 145 -14.38 3.10 2.61
N GLU A 146 -15.49 3.69 2.19
CA GLU A 146 -16.76 2.98 2.06
C GLU A 146 -17.03 2.46 0.66
N ILE A 147 -16.38 3.02 -0.35
CA ILE A 147 -16.63 2.67 -1.75
C ILE A 147 -15.38 2.17 -2.46
N GLU A 148 -14.32 2.97 -2.52
CA GLU A 148 -13.16 2.64 -3.36
C GLU A 148 -12.36 1.44 -2.86
N ILE A 149 -12.06 1.39 -1.56
CA ILE A 149 -11.32 0.25 -0.99
C ILE A 149 -12.15 -1.03 -1.04
N PRO A 150 -13.43 -1.04 -0.61
CA PRO A 150 -14.27 -2.24 -0.77
C PRO A 150 -14.44 -2.69 -2.21
N LEU A 151 -14.55 -1.74 -3.15
CA LEU A 151 -14.64 -2.07 -4.57
C LEU A 151 -13.37 -2.76 -5.06
N SER A 152 -12.19 -2.34 -4.60
CA SER A 152 -10.93 -2.98 -4.94
C SER A 152 -10.91 -4.45 -4.55
N ALA A 153 -11.47 -4.80 -3.40
CA ALA A 153 -11.57 -6.19 -2.97
C ALA A 153 -12.47 -7.01 -3.91
N VAL A 154 -13.61 -6.43 -4.29
CA VAL A 154 -14.54 -7.09 -5.24
C VAL A 154 -13.88 -7.27 -6.61
N LEU A 155 -13.21 -6.26 -7.12
CA LEU A 155 -12.53 -6.32 -8.43
C LEU A 155 -11.41 -7.35 -8.41
N SER A 156 -10.65 -7.43 -7.35
CA SER A 156 -9.61 -8.45 -7.19
C SER A 156 -10.19 -9.85 -7.25
N GLU A 157 -11.30 -10.10 -6.57
CA GLU A 157 -11.97 -11.40 -6.55
C GLU A 157 -12.50 -11.75 -7.95
N MET A 158 -13.12 -10.79 -8.63
CA MET A 158 -13.64 -11.00 -9.99
C MET A 158 -12.53 -11.33 -10.98
N GLU A 159 -11.39 -10.67 -10.90
CA GLU A 159 -10.24 -10.95 -11.75
C GLU A 159 -9.70 -12.37 -11.52
N ARG A 160 -9.66 -12.82 -10.25
CA ARG A 160 -9.22 -14.18 -9.94
C ARG A 160 -10.18 -15.23 -10.49
N ASP A 161 -11.48 -14.92 -10.56
CA ASP A 161 -12.49 -15.84 -11.10
C ASP A 161 -12.49 -15.85 -12.63
N GLY A 162 -11.58 -15.13 -13.27
CA GLY A 162 -11.44 -15.10 -14.72
C GLY A 162 -12.41 -14.18 -15.44
N ILE A 163 -13.06 -13.29 -14.72
CA ILE A 163 -13.98 -12.31 -15.32
C ILE A 163 -13.17 -11.19 -15.96
N MET A 164 -13.41 -10.95 -17.25
CA MET A 164 -12.77 -9.87 -17.98
C MET A 164 -13.39 -8.55 -17.56
N LEU A 165 -12.57 -7.60 -17.13
CA LEU A 165 -13.02 -6.28 -16.72
C LEU A 165 -12.68 -5.26 -17.79
N ASP A 166 -13.66 -4.44 -18.16
CA ASP A 166 -13.44 -3.28 -19.00
C ASP A 166 -13.08 -2.09 -18.12
N THR A 167 -11.79 -1.86 -17.93
CA THR A 167 -11.31 -0.78 -17.08
C THR A 167 -11.65 0.60 -17.60
N ALA A 168 -11.89 0.72 -18.91
CA ALA A 168 -12.29 2.01 -19.51
C ALA A 168 -13.75 2.36 -19.15
N GLY A 169 -14.57 1.36 -18.85
CA GLY A 169 -15.96 1.54 -18.46
C GLY A 169 -16.15 1.69 -16.96
N LEU A 170 -15.10 1.52 -16.21
CA LEU A 170 -15.14 1.67 -14.77
C LEU A 170 -14.64 3.05 -14.38
#